data_361f14b845eadd62aecbcf0e995bb19b
#
_entry.id   361f14b845eadd62aecbcf0e995bb19b
#
_cell.length_a   1.000
_cell.length_b   1.000
_cell.length_c   1.000
_cell.angle_alpha   90.00
_cell.angle_beta   90.00
_cell.angle_gamma   90.00
#
_symmetry.space_group_name_H-M   'P 1'
#
loop_
_entity.id
_entity.type
_entity.pdbx_description
1 polymer ?
#
loop_
_entity_poly.entity_id
_entity_poly.type
_entity_poly.pdbx_seq_one_letter_code
_entity_poly.pdbx_strand_id
1 'polypeptide(L)'
;MVRANYFARMHYPRLTLIKPILLFLISASIALAAPSAIQERADRFLVLVNAGYKGLYRVNSEAQWLAVTDVTPAHDAASETAAKASAAFNGNPAIINEAKELLTHRADLNELTRRQLNQVLLNAAEAPMTNPDLVAARVEAETKQASTLNSFEFKLDGKPITANEIDNKLDQSTDLVERRKVWEASKESGPALKPGLVKLRDLRNGVAKELGHKDYFALQVAAYGMTTEELVKMHDDFLKELRPLYLQLHTWTKYKLAEKYKQPVPQRIPAHWINNRWSQNWDGLVAGADIEDRFKGRSAEWVIKTAEQFYTGLGFNPLPSTFWTKSDLFPLKPGDTRKKNTHASCWHVDLENDIRSLQSIEPNSRWFYTAHHELGHGYYFMAYTRPEVPPLLRTGANPGYHEGMGELIALASSQVPYLQSQDVLPADFKADATAFLLNDALANSLPFMFWASGTMTHWEADVYAKNLPSDQWNARWWQYVHDLQGVEPPAARGEEYCDAATKTHINDTPAYYHSYAFATVLKFQLHDYIARKILKQAPQACDYANNKEVGAFLKKIMEKGGTEDWRKVLKDATGEELSTRAMVEYFKPLQSWLEKENKGRQIGWE
;
A
#
# COMPACT_ATOMS: atom_id res chain seq x y z
N MET A 1 -56.50 -49.65 -41.79
CA MET A 1 -57.96 -49.91 -41.66
C MET A 1 -58.62 -48.69 -41.06
N VAL A 2 -59.56 -48.13 -41.87
CA VAL A 2 -60.83 -47.51 -41.51
C VAL A 2 -60.77 -46.22 -40.71
N ARG A 3 -60.98 -45.07 -41.36
CA ARG A 3 -62.20 -44.23 -41.62
C ARG A 3 -62.97 -43.90 -40.32
N ALA A 4 -63.45 -42.71 -40.05
CA ALA A 4 -64.14 -41.70 -40.89
C ALA A 4 -64.37 -40.38 -40.16
N ASN A 5 -64.39 -39.31 -40.95
CA ASN A 5 -65.13 -38.09 -40.93
C ASN A 5 -66.26 -37.88 -39.90
N TYR A 6 -66.42 -36.59 -39.42
CA TYR A 6 -67.68 -35.88 -39.47
C TYR A 6 -67.47 -34.34 -39.53
N PHE A 7 -68.23 -33.76 -40.51
CA PHE A 7 -68.42 -32.33 -40.76
C PHE A 7 -69.49 -31.76 -39.83
N ALA A 8 -69.39 -30.50 -39.38
CA ALA A 8 -70.51 -29.60 -39.19
C ALA A 8 -70.11 -28.16 -39.13
N ARG A 9 -70.53 -27.44 -40.07
CA ARG A 9 -70.97 -26.11 -40.45
C ARG A 9 -70.83 -24.96 -39.43
N MET A 10 -70.09 -23.94 -39.90
CA MET A 10 -70.30 -22.49 -40.01
C MET A 10 -71.35 -21.79 -39.13
N HIS A 11 -70.89 -20.70 -38.50
CA HIS A 11 -71.55 -19.39 -38.53
C HIS A 11 -70.50 -18.27 -38.41
N TYR A 12 -70.46 -17.38 -39.41
CA TYR A 12 -69.74 -16.08 -39.36
C TYR A 12 -70.68 -15.01 -38.77
N PRO A 13 -70.12 -14.02 -38.04
CA PRO A 13 -70.54 -12.63 -38.22
C PRO A 13 -69.37 -11.67 -38.49
N ARG A 14 -69.58 -10.93 -39.56
CA ARG A 14 -69.26 -9.56 -39.89
C ARG A 14 -67.88 -8.98 -39.46
N LEU A 15 -67.09 -8.67 -40.49
CA LEU A 15 -65.96 -7.77 -40.51
C LEU A 15 -66.28 -6.40 -39.89
N THR A 16 -65.43 -6.00 -38.97
CA THR A 16 -65.20 -4.58 -38.67
C THR A 16 -63.74 -4.26 -39.09
N LEU A 17 -63.60 -3.29 -39.99
CA LEU A 17 -62.32 -2.75 -40.47
C LEU A 17 -61.48 -2.22 -39.30
N ILE A 18 -60.38 -2.87 -38.99
CA ILE A 18 -59.30 -2.30 -38.19
C ILE A 18 -58.20 -1.82 -39.13
N LYS A 19 -57.96 -0.50 -39.14
CA LYS A 19 -56.86 0.14 -39.87
C LYS A 19 -55.52 -0.44 -39.39
N PRO A 20 -54.55 -0.78 -40.28
CA PRO A 20 -53.22 -1.16 -39.85
C PRO A 20 -52.50 0.08 -39.28
N ILE A 21 -52.23 0.08 -37.97
CA ILE A 21 -51.26 0.95 -37.36
C ILE A 21 -49.88 0.40 -37.78
N LEU A 22 -49.25 1.10 -38.69
CA LEU A 22 -47.86 0.87 -39.11
C LEU A 22 -46.96 1.23 -37.93
N LEU A 23 -46.53 0.25 -37.13
CA LEU A 23 -45.50 0.43 -36.10
C LEU A 23 -44.15 0.56 -36.83
N PHE A 24 -43.68 1.79 -36.98
CA PHE A 24 -42.27 2.07 -37.34
C PHE A 24 -41.42 1.69 -36.13
N LEU A 25 -40.86 0.48 -36.14
CA LEU A 25 -39.71 0.12 -35.32
C LEU A 25 -38.51 0.91 -35.88
N ILE A 26 -38.23 2.06 -35.26
CA ILE A 26 -36.94 2.73 -35.40
C ILE A 26 -35.94 1.86 -34.64
N SER A 27 -35.31 0.92 -35.34
CA SER A 27 -34.07 0.31 -34.89
C SER A 27 -33.02 1.42 -34.93
N ALA A 28 -32.78 2.08 -33.81
CA ALA A 28 -31.59 2.89 -33.60
C ALA A 28 -30.39 1.92 -33.61
N SER A 29 -29.88 1.62 -34.78
CA SER A 29 -28.53 1.10 -34.92
C SER A 29 -27.61 2.15 -34.38
N ILE A 30 -27.08 1.96 -33.16
CA ILE A 30 -25.92 2.70 -32.70
C ILE A 30 -24.79 2.25 -33.63
N ALA A 31 -24.59 2.96 -34.75
CA ALA A 31 -23.41 2.83 -35.55
C ALA A 31 -22.26 3.30 -34.63
N LEU A 32 -21.48 2.34 -34.09
CA LEU A 32 -20.18 2.67 -33.51
C LEU A 32 -19.43 3.42 -34.61
N ALA A 33 -19.19 4.73 -34.39
CA ALA A 33 -18.39 5.53 -35.30
C ALA A 33 -17.04 4.83 -35.46
N ALA A 34 -16.53 4.75 -36.69
CA ALA A 34 -15.22 4.19 -36.94
C ALA A 34 -14.17 4.95 -36.09
N PRO A 35 -13.19 4.27 -35.51
CA PRO A 35 -12.15 4.92 -34.74
C PRO A 35 -11.50 6.06 -35.52
N SER A 36 -11.13 7.15 -34.85
CA SER A 36 -10.37 8.21 -35.48
C SER A 36 -9.00 7.70 -35.97
N ALA A 37 -8.40 8.31 -36.97
CA ALA A 37 -7.06 7.94 -37.41
C ALA A 37 -6.03 8.03 -36.27
N ILE A 38 -6.24 8.94 -35.33
CA ILE A 38 -5.42 9.08 -34.11
C ILE A 38 -5.64 7.88 -33.18
N GLN A 39 -6.88 7.46 -32.96
CA GLN A 39 -7.17 6.26 -32.15
C GLN A 39 -6.51 5.02 -32.76
N GLU A 40 -6.63 4.81 -34.08
CA GLU A 40 -5.99 3.67 -34.75
C GLU A 40 -4.45 3.71 -34.65
N ARG A 41 -3.84 4.92 -34.75
CA ARG A 41 -2.39 5.09 -34.55
C ARG A 41 -2.00 4.71 -33.13
N ALA A 42 -2.74 5.18 -32.14
CA ALA A 42 -2.51 4.86 -30.73
C ALA A 42 -2.65 3.36 -30.45
N ASP A 43 -3.66 2.71 -31.04
CA ASP A 43 -3.89 1.26 -30.85
C ASP A 43 -2.71 0.44 -31.39
N ARG A 44 -2.21 0.75 -32.60
CA ARG A 44 -1.02 0.10 -33.17
C ARG A 44 0.24 0.33 -32.33
N PHE A 45 0.45 1.55 -31.83
CA PHE A 45 1.55 1.88 -30.93
C PHE A 45 1.46 1.09 -29.63
N LEU A 46 0.30 1.05 -28.99
CA LEU A 46 0.09 0.37 -27.72
C LEU A 46 0.18 -1.16 -27.83
N VAL A 47 -0.19 -1.76 -28.96
CA VAL A 47 0.04 -3.20 -29.22
C VAL A 47 1.54 -3.52 -29.13
N LEU A 48 2.38 -2.71 -29.80
CA LEU A 48 3.84 -2.89 -29.77
C LEU A 48 4.42 -2.66 -28.36
N VAL A 49 4.01 -1.56 -27.71
CA VAL A 49 4.53 -1.22 -26.36
C VAL A 49 4.12 -2.24 -25.31
N ASN A 50 2.86 -2.71 -25.30
CA ASN A 50 2.41 -3.76 -24.38
C ASN A 50 3.18 -5.08 -24.58
N ALA A 51 3.47 -5.46 -25.82
CA ALA A 51 4.24 -6.67 -26.10
C ALA A 51 5.68 -6.57 -25.59
N GLY A 52 6.35 -5.45 -25.89
CA GLY A 52 7.71 -5.18 -25.41
C GLY A 52 7.79 -5.08 -23.88
N TYR A 53 6.89 -4.29 -23.30
CA TYR A 53 6.77 -4.15 -21.83
C TYR A 53 6.60 -5.50 -21.13
N LYS A 54 5.62 -6.31 -21.54
CA LYS A 54 5.34 -7.62 -20.95
C LYS A 54 6.56 -8.55 -21.05
N GLY A 55 7.23 -8.59 -22.21
CA GLY A 55 8.41 -9.44 -22.41
C GLY A 55 9.56 -9.05 -21.49
N LEU A 56 9.90 -7.77 -21.42
CA LEU A 56 10.99 -7.25 -20.59
C LEU A 56 10.65 -7.26 -19.10
N TYR A 57 9.40 -7.00 -18.74
CA TYR A 57 8.91 -7.13 -17.37
C TYR A 57 9.16 -8.53 -16.83
N ARG A 58 8.78 -9.57 -17.60
CA ARG A 58 9.02 -10.96 -17.21
C ARG A 58 10.50 -11.26 -16.99
N VAL A 59 11.37 -10.87 -17.93
CA VAL A 59 12.83 -11.10 -17.81
C VAL A 59 13.39 -10.41 -16.57
N ASN A 60 12.98 -9.16 -16.34
CA ASN A 60 13.42 -8.39 -15.19
C ASN A 60 12.91 -8.99 -13.87
N SER A 61 11.63 -9.34 -13.79
CA SER A 61 11.04 -9.93 -12.59
C SER A 61 11.65 -11.28 -12.24
N GLU A 62 11.95 -12.12 -13.24
CA GLU A 62 12.62 -13.42 -13.02
C GLU A 62 14.04 -13.23 -12.49
N ALA A 63 14.79 -12.28 -13.04
CA ALA A 63 16.15 -11.97 -12.58
C ALA A 63 16.15 -11.38 -11.16
N GLN A 64 15.24 -10.46 -10.87
CA GLN A 64 15.06 -9.89 -9.52
C GLN A 64 14.63 -10.96 -8.51
N TRP A 65 13.74 -11.88 -8.91
CA TRP A 65 13.33 -13.00 -8.06
C TRP A 65 14.53 -13.82 -7.59
N LEU A 66 15.43 -14.17 -8.51
CA LEU A 66 16.67 -14.88 -8.17
C LEU A 66 17.58 -14.06 -7.25
N ALA A 67 17.72 -12.76 -7.52
CA ALA A 67 18.55 -11.88 -6.69
C ALA A 67 18.06 -11.75 -5.24
N VAL A 68 16.74 -11.89 -4.98
CA VAL A 68 16.19 -11.81 -3.62
C VAL A 68 16.04 -13.16 -2.93
N THR A 69 15.97 -14.28 -3.67
CA THR A 69 15.79 -15.63 -3.11
C THR A 69 17.08 -16.42 -3.01
N ASP A 70 18.10 -16.04 -3.79
CA ASP A 70 19.45 -16.63 -3.77
C ASP A 70 20.48 -15.53 -4.04
N VAL A 71 20.75 -14.73 -3.01
CA VAL A 71 21.60 -13.53 -3.09
C VAL A 71 23.04 -13.93 -3.40
N THR A 72 23.45 -13.69 -4.64
CA THR A 72 24.82 -13.92 -5.12
C THR A 72 25.25 -12.77 -6.05
N PRO A 73 26.56 -12.48 -6.18
CA PRO A 73 27.02 -11.46 -7.13
C PRO A 73 26.60 -11.74 -8.58
N ALA A 74 26.44 -13.02 -8.96
CA ALA A 74 25.99 -13.40 -10.30
C ALA A 74 24.50 -13.05 -10.53
N HIS A 75 23.63 -13.33 -9.56
CA HIS A 75 22.21 -13.00 -9.62
C HIS A 75 21.99 -11.48 -9.54
N ASP A 76 22.75 -10.76 -8.73
CA ASP A 76 22.72 -9.30 -8.67
C ASP A 76 23.09 -8.68 -10.03
N ALA A 77 24.17 -9.16 -10.67
CA ALA A 77 24.60 -8.68 -11.99
C ALA A 77 23.56 -9.01 -13.09
N ALA A 78 22.92 -10.19 -13.03
CA ALA A 78 21.85 -10.56 -13.95
C ALA A 78 20.62 -9.65 -13.77
N SER A 79 20.22 -9.38 -12.52
CA SER A 79 19.12 -8.46 -12.18
C SER A 79 19.41 -7.04 -12.67
N GLU A 80 20.62 -6.53 -12.43
CA GLU A 80 21.04 -5.22 -12.93
C GLU A 80 20.97 -5.13 -14.47
N THR A 81 21.42 -6.19 -15.16
CA THR A 81 21.39 -6.24 -16.63
C THR A 81 19.94 -6.23 -17.16
N ALA A 82 19.06 -7.02 -16.56
CA ALA A 82 17.65 -7.09 -16.93
C ALA A 82 16.91 -5.76 -16.64
N ALA A 83 17.21 -5.15 -15.50
CA ALA A 83 16.66 -3.84 -15.13
C ALA A 83 17.10 -2.75 -16.13
N LYS A 84 18.37 -2.72 -16.56
CA LYS A 84 18.87 -1.79 -17.59
C LYS A 84 18.18 -1.97 -18.93
N ALA A 85 17.94 -3.22 -19.36
CA ALA A 85 17.21 -3.50 -20.59
C ALA A 85 15.75 -3.01 -20.54
N SER A 86 15.07 -3.27 -19.42
CA SER A 86 13.71 -2.77 -19.17
C SER A 86 13.64 -1.23 -19.14
N ALA A 87 14.58 -0.59 -18.45
CA ALA A 87 14.72 0.85 -18.36
C ALA A 87 14.98 1.50 -19.75
N ALA A 88 15.87 0.90 -20.55
CA ALA A 88 16.17 1.38 -21.90
C ALA A 88 14.94 1.32 -22.83
N PHE A 89 14.10 0.32 -22.69
CA PHE A 89 12.84 0.23 -23.46
C PHE A 89 11.81 1.25 -22.95
N ASN A 90 11.51 1.24 -21.66
CA ASN A 90 10.50 2.14 -21.08
C ASN A 90 10.88 3.61 -21.27
N GLY A 91 12.15 3.93 -21.08
CA GLY A 91 12.70 5.29 -21.24
C GLY A 91 13.07 5.68 -22.67
N ASN A 92 12.78 4.85 -23.67
CA ASN A 92 13.14 5.12 -25.06
C ASN A 92 12.53 6.44 -25.54
N PRO A 93 13.35 7.39 -26.09
CA PRO A 93 12.87 8.68 -26.56
C PRO A 93 11.75 8.58 -27.60
N ALA A 94 11.79 7.59 -28.51
CA ALA A 94 10.74 7.42 -29.50
C ALA A 94 9.40 7.01 -28.86
N ILE A 95 9.43 6.13 -27.83
CA ILE A 95 8.24 5.72 -27.06
C ILE A 95 7.68 6.92 -26.29
N ILE A 96 8.54 7.67 -25.59
CA ILE A 96 8.13 8.85 -24.81
C ILE A 96 7.50 9.91 -25.73
N ASN A 97 8.17 10.23 -26.85
CA ASN A 97 7.71 11.27 -27.77
C ASN A 97 6.40 10.89 -28.45
N GLU A 98 6.24 9.63 -28.88
CA GLU A 98 4.99 9.15 -29.47
C GLU A 98 3.83 9.18 -28.46
N ALA A 99 4.07 8.75 -27.20
CA ALA A 99 3.06 8.82 -26.15
C ALA A 99 2.65 10.27 -25.84
N LYS A 100 3.62 11.19 -25.75
CA LYS A 100 3.36 12.64 -25.55
C LYS A 100 2.57 13.22 -26.71
N GLU A 101 2.97 12.93 -27.97
CA GLU A 101 2.29 13.42 -29.18
C GLU A 101 0.83 12.94 -29.22
N LEU A 102 0.60 11.65 -29.03
CA LEU A 102 -0.77 11.09 -28.99
C LEU A 102 -1.63 11.74 -27.91
N LEU A 103 -1.07 12.04 -26.74
CA LEU A 103 -1.79 12.70 -25.65
C LEU A 103 -2.13 14.19 -25.97
N THR A 104 -1.51 14.84 -26.95
CA THR A 104 -1.96 16.16 -27.41
C THR A 104 -3.35 16.09 -28.08
N HIS A 105 -3.74 14.91 -28.59
CA HIS A 105 -5.01 14.62 -29.25
C HIS A 105 -6.01 13.89 -28.33
N ARG A 106 -6.01 14.22 -27.04
CA ARG A 106 -6.84 13.52 -26.00
C ARG A 106 -8.32 13.38 -26.35
N ALA A 107 -8.88 14.35 -27.06
CA ALA A 107 -10.30 14.36 -27.45
C ALA A 107 -10.64 13.23 -28.44
N ASP A 108 -9.67 12.79 -29.24
CA ASP A 108 -9.82 11.76 -30.26
C ASP A 108 -9.52 10.35 -29.72
N LEU A 109 -9.11 10.23 -28.47
CA LEU A 109 -8.72 8.99 -27.81
C LEU A 109 -9.77 8.54 -26.78
N ASN A 110 -10.05 7.24 -26.73
CA ASN A 110 -10.86 6.67 -25.66
C ASN A 110 -10.10 6.67 -24.31
N GLU A 111 -10.82 6.46 -23.21
CA GLU A 111 -10.26 6.53 -21.87
C GLU A 111 -9.19 5.45 -21.61
N LEU A 112 -9.43 4.22 -22.07
CA LEU A 112 -8.48 3.13 -21.88
C LEU A 112 -7.14 3.40 -22.59
N THR A 113 -7.19 3.99 -23.79
CA THR A 113 -6.00 4.42 -24.54
C THR A 113 -5.24 5.53 -23.80
N ARG A 114 -5.95 6.56 -23.31
CA ARG A 114 -5.33 7.63 -22.52
C ARG A 114 -4.64 7.10 -21.27
N ARG A 115 -5.25 6.16 -20.56
CA ARG A 115 -4.67 5.54 -19.37
C ARG A 115 -3.41 4.76 -19.69
N GLN A 116 -3.41 3.98 -20.75
CA GLN A 116 -2.21 3.27 -21.19
C GLN A 116 -1.08 4.23 -21.58
N LEU A 117 -1.37 5.30 -22.33
CA LEU A 117 -0.37 6.30 -22.70
C LEU A 117 0.23 7.02 -21.48
N ASN A 118 -0.61 7.36 -20.48
CA ASN A 118 -0.13 7.92 -19.23
C ASN A 118 0.75 6.91 -18.48
N GLN A 119 0.38 5.63 -18.47
CA GLN A 119 1.19 4.59 -17.82
C GLN A 119 2.54 4.39 -18.52
N VAL A 120 2.59 4.51 -19.85
CA VAL A 120 3.86 4.52 -20.62
C VAL A 120 4.78 5.63 -20.10
N LEU A 121 4.26 6.84 -19.88
CA LEU A 121 5.05 7.95 -19.37
C LEU A 121 5.45 7.78 -17.91
N LEU A 122 4.59 7.20 -17.07
CA LEU A 122 4.94 6.86 -15.68
C LEU A 122 6.06 5.80 -15.63
N ASN A 123 5.97 4.76 -16.46
CA ASN A 123 7.02 3.74 -16.54
C ASN A 123 8.35 4.31 -17.05
N ALA A 124 8.28 5.31 -17.96
CA ALA A 124 9.46 6.00 -18.46
C ALA A 124 10.15 6.89 -17.39
N ALA A 125 9.41 7.25 -16.32
CA ALA A 125 9.90 8.15 -15.27
C ALA A 125 11.10 7.60 -14.50
N GLU A 126 11.24 6.28 -14.47
CA GLU A 126 12.37 5.64 -13.81
C GLU A 126 13.70 5.88 -14.52
N ALA A 127 13.70 5.99 -15.85
CA ALA A 127 14.92 6.20 -16.62
C ALA A 127 14.64 6.86 -18.00
N PRO A 128 14.26 8.15 -18.06
CA PRO A 128 13.94 8.82 -19.32
C PRO A 128 15.22 9.05 -20.14
N MET A 129 15.46 8.22 -21.15
CA MET A 129 16.64 8.29 -22.01
C MET A 129 16.62 9.46 -23.01
N THR A 130 15.72 10.41 -22.80
CA THR A 130 15.79 11.76 -23.40
C THR A 130 16.96 12.55 -22.84
N ASN A 131 17.44 12.21 -21.62
CA ASN A 131 18.61 12.79 -20.98
C ASN A 131 19.44 11.68 -20.26
N PRO A 132 20.23 10.89 -21.02
CA PRO A 132 20.97 9.76 -20.47
C PRO A 132 21.98 10.14 -19.38
N ASP A 133 22.61 11.31 -19.51
CA ASP A 133 23.62 11.78 -18.53
C ASP A 133 22.98 12.08 -17.18
N LEU A 134 21.79 12.68 -17.17
CA LEU A 134 21.02 12.92 -15.94
C LEU A 134 20.59 11.62 -15.28
N VAL A 135 20.14 10.64 -16.08
CA VAL A 135 19.76 9.31 -15.59
C VAL A 135 20.96 8.59 -14.97
N ALA A 136 22.11 8.61 -15.66
CA ALA A 136 23.34 8.00 -15.17
C ALA A 136 23.79 8.64 -13.86
N ALA A 137 23.78 9.97 -13.75
CA ALA A 137 24.13 10.70 -12.54
C ALA A 137 23.19 10.37 -11.37
N ARG A 138 21.89 10.21 -11.64
CA ARG A 138 20.90 9.80 -10.63
C ARG A 138 21.17 8.38 -10.14
N VAL A 139 21.34 7.42 -11.04
CA VAL A 139 21.61 6.01 -10.69
C VAL A 139 22.89 5.87 -9.86
N GLU A 140 23.97 6.58 -10.26
CA GLU A 140 25.21 6.62 -9.47
C GLU A 140 24.98 7.16 -8.06
N ALA A 141 24.23 8.26 -7.95
CA ALA A 141 23.93 8.87 -6.66
C ALA A 141 23.05 7.97 -5.78
N GLU A 142 22.05 7.28 -6.34
CA GLU A 142 21.20 6.31 -5.64
C GLU A 142 22.00 5.10 -5.15
N THR A 143 22.88 4.54 -5.99
CA THR A 143 23.78 3.45 -5.62
C THR A 143 24.70 3.86 -4.46
N LYS A 144 25.27 5.06 -4.53
CA LYS A 144 26.13 5.58 -3.46
C LYS A 144 25.34 5.81 -2.17
N GLN A 145 24.12 6.35 -2.27
CA GLN A 145 23.25 6.58 -1.11
C GLN A 145 22.86 5.27 -0.43
N ALA A 146 22.44 4.28 -1.22
CA ALA A 146 22.11 2.94 -0.72
C ALA A 146 23.34 2.27 -0.05
N SER A 147 24.53 2.39 -0.65
CA SER A 147 25.77 1.90 -0.05
C SER A 147 26.05 2.59 1.28
N THR A 148 25.94 3.92 1.36
CA THR A 148 26.13 4.67 2.60
C THR A 148 25.14 4.25 3.69
N LEU A 149 23.87 4.06 3.33
CA LEU A 149 22.83 3.61 4.25
C LEU A 149 23.10 2.20 4.79
N ASN A 150 23.39 1.26 3.89
CA ASN A 150 23.49 -0.17 4.22
C ASN A 150 24.84 -0.54 4.90
N SER A 151 25.90 0.22 4.65
CA SER A 151 27.21 0.01 5.28
C SER A 151 27.41 0.83 6.55
N PHE A 152 26.41 1.62 6.99
CA PHE A 152 26.57 2.46 8.18
C PHE A 152 26.68 1.59 9.44
N GLU A 153 27.78 1.76 10.17
CA GLU A 153 28.02 1.10 11.44
C GLU A 153 27.56 1.98 12.60
N PHE A 154 26.43 1.61 13.20
CA PHE A 154 25.96 2.26 14.42
C PHE A 154 26.90 1.93 15.59
N LYS A 155 27.03 2.87 16.54
CA LYS A 155 27.83 2.68 17.75
C LYS A 155 27.04 3.02 18.98
N LEU A 156 27.12 2.17 20.01
CA LEU A 156 26.58 2.43 21.34
C LEU A 156 27.73 2.38 22.34
N ASP A 157 27.98 3.48 23.04
CA ASP A 157 29.11 3.65 23.96
C ASP A 157 30.47 3.23 23.30
N GLY A 158 30.66 3.60 22.02
CA GLY A 158 31.87 3.34 21.23
C GLY A 158 31.99 1.90 20.66
N LYS A 159 31.04 1.02 20.95
CA LYS A 159 31.00 -0.36 20.42
C LYS A 159 30.01 -0.47 19.27
N PRO A 160 30.35 -1.25 18.23
CA PRO A 160 29.40 -1.52 17.15
C PRO A 160 28.09 -2.12 17.68
N ILE A 161 26.97 -1.70 17.09
CA ILE A 161 25.63 -2.22 17.37
C ILE A 161 24.86 -2.30 16.04
N THR A 162 24.08 -3.35 15.84
CA THR A 162 23.24 -3.52 14.65
C THR A 162 21.92 -2.78 14.78
N ALA A 163 21.26 -2.50 13.65
CA ALA A 163 19.91 -1.92 13.63
C ALA A 163 18.89 -2.78 14.40
N ASN A 164 18.97 -4.11 14.28
CA ASN A 164 18.08 -5.03 15.00
C ASN A 164 18.32 -4.99 16.53
N GLU A 165 19.58 -4.90 16.95
CA GLU A 165 19.89 -4.76 18.39
C GLU A 165 19.40 -3.42 18.95
N ILE A 166 19.45 -2.33 18.16
CA ILE A 166 18.86 -1.04 18.52
C ILE A 166 17.35 -1.20 18.75
N ASP A 167 16.64 -1.82 17.79
CA ASP A 167 15.19 -2.03 17.89
C ASP A 167 14.84 -2.91 19.09
N ASN A 168 15.55 -4.04 19.28
CA ASN A 168 15.37 -4.93 20.45
C ASN A 168 15.60 -4.21 21.78
N LYS A 169 16.63 -3.35 21.86
CA LYS A 169 16.89 -2.57 23.08
C LYS A 169 15.80 -1.54 23.36
N LEU A 170 15.28 -0.86 22.32
CA LEU A 170 14.15 0.06 22.47
C LEU A 170 12.86 -0.67 22.85
N ASP A 171 12.68 -1.91 22.45
CA ASP A 171 11.52 -2.70 22.83
C ASP A 171 11.60 -3.21 24.28
N GLN A 172 12.75 -3.72 24.69
CA GLN A 172 12.90 -4.46 25.94
C GLN A 172 13.33 -3.59 27.13
N SER A 173 14.17 -2.55 26.92
CA SER A 173 14.71 -1.75 28.00
C SER A 173 13.67 -0.84 28.64
N THR A 174 13.67 -0.78 29.97
CA THR A 174 12.91 0.20 30.77
C THR A 174 13.78 1.30 31.35
N ASP A 175 15.10 1.25 31.16
CA ASP A 175 16.04 2.29 31.58
C ASP A 175 16.05 3.43 30.57
N LEU A 176 15.53 4.60 30.97
CA LEU A 176 15.47 5.77 30.11
C LEU A 176 16.83 6.35 29.72
N VAL A 177 17.88 6.13 30.51
CA VAL A 177 19.24 6.55 30.16
C VAL A 177 19.77 5.68 29.01
N GLU A 178 19.60 4.37 29.09
CA GLU A 178 19.93 3.43 28.03
C GLU A 178 19.09 3.72 26.78
N ARG A 179 17.77 3.84 26.92
CA ARG A 179 16.85 4.12 25.81
C ARG A 179 17.23 5.39 25.05
N ARG A 180 17.58 6.46 25.78
CA ARG A 180 18.04 7.71 25.18
C ARG A 180 19.30 7.50 24.33
N LYS A 181 20.32 6.84 24.88
CA LYS A 181 21.55 6.54 24.15
C LYS A 181 21.31 5.70 22.90
N VAL A 182 20.47 4.66 23.01
CA VAL A 182 20.11 3.79 21.90
C VAL A 182 19.37 4.55 20.82
N TRP A 183 18.42 5.40 21.21
CA TRP A 183 17.68 6.24 20.29
C TRP A 183 18.61 7.24 19.57
N GLU A 184 19.48 7.93 20.31
CA GLU A 184 20.48 8.86 19.75
C GLU A 184 21.42 8.13 18.77
N ALA A 185 21.93 6.96 19.14
CA ALA A 185 22.76 6.12 18.26
C ALA A 185 22.02 5.76 16.94
N SER A 186 20.72 5.49 17.00
CA SER A 186 19.90 5.21 15.82
C SER A 186 19.82 6.37 14.82
N LYS A 187 20.18 7.59 15.23
CA LYS A 187 20.13 8.81 14.42
C LYS A 187 21.49 9.21 13.82
N GLU A 188 22.54 8.50 14.16
CA GLU A 188 23.91 8.85 13.72
C GLU A 188 24.12 8.68 12.20
N SER A 189 23.31 7.88 11.51
CA SER A 189 23.36 7.75 10.04
C SER A 189 22.90 9.01 9.30
N GLY A 190 22.07 9.85 9.93
CA GLY A 190 21.46 11.01 9.29
C GLY A 190 22.48 12.02 8.72
N PRO A 191 23.47 12.47 9.49
CA PRO A 191 24.52 13.38 8.99
C PRO A 191 25.32 12.81 7.81
N ALA A 192 25.58 11.50 7.82
CA ALA A 192 26.31 10.82 6.74
C ALA A 192 25.48 10.73 5.44
N LEU A 193 24.16 10.61 5.56
CA LEU A 193 23.23 10.49 4.44
C LEU A 193 22.81 11.84 3.84
N LYS A 194 22.80 12.92 4.63
CA LYS A 194 22.33 14.25 4.21
C LYS A 194 22.94 14.75 2.90
N PRO A 195 24.28 14.73 2.71
CA PRO A 195 24.89 15.27 1.48
C PRO A 195 24.44 14.55 0.21
N GLY A 196 24.34 13.20 0.27
CA GLY A 196 23.87 12.39 -0.85
C GLY A 196 22.39 12.64 -1.15
N LEU A 197 21.58 12.80 -0.11
CA LEU A 197 20.15 13.10 -0.24
C LEU A 197 19.89 14.47 -0.86
N VAL A 198 20.69 15.49 -0.54
CA VAL A 198 20.62 16.81 -1.19
C VAL A 198 20.90 16.69 -2.69
N LYS A 199 21.95 15.95 -3.08
CA LYS A 199 22.26 15.68 -4.49
C LYS A 199 21.11 14.93 -5.17
N LEU A 200 20.55 13.91 -4.49
CA LEU A 200 19.44 13.10 -5.04
C LEU A 200 18.15 13.92 -5.23
N ARG A 201 17.81 14.84 -4.31
CA ARG A 201 16.68 15.75 -4.51
C ARG A 201 16.77 16.47 -5.85
N ASP A 202 17.93 17.06 -6.15
CA ASP A 202 18.12 17.86 -7.38
C ASP A 202 18.07 16.98 -8.64
N LEU A 203 18.69 15.80 -8.59
CA LEU A 203 18.67 14.83 -9.69
C LEU A 203 17.27 14.27 -9.94
N ARG A 204 16.54 13.90 -8.89
CA ARG A 204 15.16 13.39 -8.99
C ARG A 204 14.22 14.47 -9.54
N ASN A 205 14.35 15.71 -9.08
CA ASN A 205 13.60 16.85 -9.64
C ASN A 205 13.96 17.10 -11.11
N GLY A 206 15.22 16.93 -11.48
CA GLY A 206 15.68 17.02 -12.88
C GLY A 206 15.01 15.97 -13.76
N VAL A 207 15.01 14.71 -13.35
CA VAL A 207 14.37 13.61 -14.08
C VAL A 207 12.86 13.82 -14.24
N ALA A 208 12.18 14.27 -13.19
CA ALA A 208 10.75 14.58 -13.27
C ALA A 208 10.43 15.66 -14.31
N LYS A 209 11.28 16.70 -14.42
CA LYS A 209 11.13 17.77 -15.40
C LYS A 209 11.31 17.31 -16.84
N GLU A 210 12.16 16.30 -17.12
CA GLU A 210 12.30 15.68 -18.45
C GLU A 210 10.96 15.13 -18.97
N LEU A 211 10.09 14.67 -18.07
CA LEU A 211 8.77 14.14 -18.41
C LEU A 211 7.67 15.21 -18.39
N GLY A 212 7.99 16.45 -17.99
CA GLY A 212 7.06 17.57 -17.94
C GLY A 212 6.38 17.77 -16.58
N HIS A 213 6.82 17.07 -15.52
CA HIS A 213 6.36 17.32 -14.16
C HIS A 213 7.08 18.50 -13.51
N LYS A 214 6.43 19.20 -12.60
CA LYS A 214 7.02 20.36 -11.90
C LYS A 214 8.24 19.97 -11.05
N ASP A 215 8.15 18.81 -10.39
CA ASP A 215 9.11 18.26 -9.45
C ASP A 215 8.88 16.76 -9.26
N TYR A 216 9.73 16.10 -8.48
CA TYR A 216 9.65 14.67 -8.24
C TYR A 216 8.42 14.26 -7.41
N PHE A 217 7.99 15.09 -6.46
CA PHE A 217 6.77 14.79 -5.69
C PHE A 217 5.54 14.78 -6.59
N ALA A 218 5.43 15.77 -7.50
CA ALA A 218 4.37 15.83 -8.51
C ALA A 218 4.38 14.61 -9.45
N LEU A 219 5.56 14.08 -9.80
CA LEU A 219 5.69 12.86 -10.58
C LEU A 219 5.10 11.66 -9.82
N GLN A 220 5.45 11.47 -8.55
CA GLN A 220 4.94 10.35 -7.74
C GLN A 220 3.41 10.45 -7.55
N VAL A 221 2.89 11.64 -7.35
CA VAL A 221 1.45 11.90 -7.20
C VAL A 221 0.68 11.70 -8.51
N ALA A 222 1.33 11.81 -9.66
CA ALA A 222 0.69 11.63 -10.98
C ALA A 222 0.06 10.24 -11.16
N ALA A 223 0.58 9.19 -10.48
CA ALA A 223 -0.01 7.85 -10.45
C ALA A 223 -1.43 7.83 -9.84
N TYR A 224 -1.78 8.83 -9.06
CA TYR A 224 -3.12 9.01 -8.49
C TYR A 224 -4.05 9.86 -9.38
N GLY A 225 -3.53 10.43 -10.49
CA GLY A 225 -4.26 11.40 -11.28
C GLY A 225 -4.63 12.65 -10.47
N MET A 226 -3.70 13.10 -9.60
CA MET A 226 -3.85 14.25 -8.70
C MET A 226 -2.69 15.23 -8.89
N THR A 227 -2.91 16.47 -8.45
CA THR A 227 -1.82 17.43 -8.22
C THR A 227 -1.23 17.24 -6.82
N THR A 228 -0.06 17.80 -6.58
CA THR A 228 0.57 17.84 -5.24
C THR A 228 -0.36 18.50 -4.21
N GLU A 229 -0.99 19.61 -4.58
CA GLU A 229 -1.88 20.38 -3.73
C GLU A 229 -3.14 19.57 -3.35
N GLU A 230 -3.73 18.84 -4.30
CA GLU A 230 -4.89 17.97 -4.06
C GLU A 230 -4.53 16.81 -3.13
N LEU A 231 -3.36 16.17 -3.33
CA LEU A 231 -2.92 15.07 -2.47
C LEU A 231 -2.65 15.57 -1.04
N VAL A 232 -1.87 16.64 -0.88
CA VAL A 232 -1.56 17.20 0.45
C VAL A 232 -2.84 17.61 1.17
N LYS A 233 -3.77 18.28 0.47
CA LYS A 233 -5.07 18.63 1.04
C LYS A 233 -5.86 17.41 1.50
N MET A 234 -5.87 16.34 0.73
CA MET A 234 -6.54 15.09 1.11
C MET A 234 -5.94 14.53 2.41
N HIS A 235 -4.62 14.55 2.55
CA HIS A 235 -3.95 14.10 3.76
C HIS A 235 -4.19 15.05 4.95
N ASP A 236 -4.26 16.36 4.74
CA ASP A 236 -4.67 17.33 5.76
C ASP A 236 -6.09 17.07 6.27
N ASP A 237 -7.01 16.75 5.35
CA ASP A 237 -8.39 16.42 5.71
C ASP A 237 -8.44 15.13 6.56
N PHE A 238 -7.63 14.10 6.22
CA PHE A 238 -7.50 12.89 7.06
C PHE A 238 -7.02 13.21 8.47
N LEU A 239 -5.95 14.00 8.59
CA LEU A 239 -5.41 14.38 9.90
C LEU A 239 -6.43 15.17 10.71
N LYS A 240 -7.12 16.11 10.09
CA LYS A 240 -8.13 16.95 10.73
C LYS A 240 -9.28 16.11 11.32
N GLU A 241 -9.78 15.16 10.55
CA GLU A 241 -10.89 14.30 10.97
C GLU A 241 -10.47 13.31 12.08
N LEU A 242 -9.25 12.80 12.05
CA LEU A 242 -8.71 11.87 13.04
C LEU A 242 -8.16 12.55 14.31
N ARG A 243 -7.86 13.87 14.26
CA ARG A 243 -7.22 14.60 15.36
C ARG A 243 -7.94 14.47 16.71
N PRO A 244 -9.28 14.58 16.83
CA PRO A 244 -9.94 14.45 18.13
C PRO A 244 -9.65 13.11 18.81
N LEU A 245 -9.71 12.01 18.08
CA LEU A 245 -9.39 10.68 18.58
C LEU A 245 -7.90 10.55 18.90
N TYR A 246 -7.03 11.07 18.03
CA TYR A 246 -5.58 11.03 18.23
C TYR A 246 -5.12 11.78 19.49
N LEU A 247 -5.70 12.95 19.77
CA LEU A 247 -5.40 13.70 20.98
C LEU A 247 -5.78 12.91 22.25
N GLN A 248 -6.89 12.21 22.24
CA GLN A 248 -7.29 11.32 23.34
C GLN A 248 -6.29 10.16 23.52
N LEU A 249 -5.92 9.51 22.42
CA LEU A 249 -4.95 8.41 22.42
C LEU A 249 -3.57 8.89 22.90
N HIS A 250 -3.08 10.02 22.37
CA HIS A 250 -1.82 10.63 22.79
C HIS A 250 -1.82 10.96 24.30
N THR A 251 -2.92 11.52 24.80
CA THR A 251 -3.05 11.82 26.23
C THR A 251 -2.96 10.55 27.08
N TRP A 252 -3.73 9.52 26.72
CA TRP A 252 -3.67 8.25 27.43
C TRP A 252 -2.25 7.69 27.41
N THR A 253 -1.61 7.68 26.23
CA THR A 253 -0.27 7.13 26.03
C THR A 253 0.79 7.86 26.85
N LYS A 254 0.81 9.22 26.86
CA LYS A 254 1.81 9.95 27.66
C LYS A 254 1.69 9.71 29.15
N TYR A 255 0.47 9.50 29.67
CA TYR A 255 0.26 9.14 31.07
C TYR A 255 0.72 7.71 31.36
N LYS A 256 0.45 6.76 30.46
CA LYS A 256 0.91 5.36 30.59
C LYS A 256 2.42 5.23 30.51
N LEU A 257 3.07 5.98 29.63
CA LEU A 257 4.53 6.02 29.53
C LEU A 257 5.15 6.67 30.77
N ALA A 258 4.55 7.76 31.31
CA ALA A 258 4.98 8.38 32.54
C ALA A 258 4.89 7.42 33.73
N GLU A 259 3.79 6.64 33.83
CA GLU A 259 3.63 5.59 34.83
C GLU A 259 4.69 4.48 34.67
N LYS A 260 4.85 3.95 33.42
CA LYS A 260 5.84 2.90 33.08
C LYS A 260 7.24 3.28 33.50
N TYR A 261 7.65 4.51 33.21
CA TYR A 261 9.01 5.01 33.46
C TYR A 261 9.17 5.77 34.79
N LYS A 262 8.10 5.90 35.58
CA LYS A 262 8.10 6.63 36.87
C LYS A 262 8.61 8.07 36.72
N GLN A 263 8.14 8.76 35.69
CA GLN A 263 8.50 10.13 35.35
C GLN A 263 7.28 11.06 35.46
N PRO A 264 7.48 12.37 35.60
CA PRO A 264 6.42 13.36 35.41
C PRO A 264 5.80 13.24 34.02
N VAL A 265 4.50 13.52 33.93
CA VAL A 265 3.79 13.49 32.63
C VAL A 265 4.33 14.61 31.73
N PRO A 266 4.87 14.28 30.56
CA PRO A 266 5.43 15.30 29.67
C PRO A 266 4.32 16.04 28.90
N GLN A 267 4.64 17.22 28.36
CA GLN A 267 3.73 17.89 27.44
C GLN A 267 3.68 17.14 26.11
N ARG A 268 4.82 16.90 25.47
CA ARG A 268 5.01 16.00 24.31
C ARG A 268 5.72 14.73 24.75
N ILE A 269 5.46 13.63 24.05
CA ILE A 269 6.10 12.35 24.37
C ILE A 269 7.58 12.41 23.93
N PRO A 270 8.57 12.20 24.83
CA PRO A 270 9.95 12.08 24.39
C PRO A 270 10.15 10.89 23.47
N ALA A 271 10.75 11.06 22.31
CA ALA A 271 10.86 10.04 21.26
C ALA A 271 11.51 8.73 21.75
N HIS A 272 12.48 8.81 22.69
CA HIS A 272 13.12 7.64 23.27
C HIS A 272 12.26 6.86 24.29
N TRP A 273 11.06 7.35 24.64
CA TRP A 273 10.10 6.59 25.46
C TRP A 273 9.29 5.62 24.63
N ILE A 274 9.24 5.81 23.30
CA ILE A 274 8.52 5.00 22.33
C ILE A 274 9.45 3.90 21.80
N ASN A 275 8.93 2.69 21.56
CA ASN A 275 9.74 1.55 21.12
C ASN A 275 10.26 1.73 19.67
N ASN A 276 9.49 2.39 18.82
CA ASN A 276 9.86 2.63 17.43
C ASN A 276 10.77 3.87 17.28
N ARG A 277 11.91 3.71 16.60
CA ARG A 277 12.92 4.77 16.36
C ARG A 277 12.38 6.06 15.74
N TRP A 278 11.29 5.98 14.96
CA TRP A 278 10.65 7.09 14.27
C TRP A 278 9.30 7.48 14.85
N SER A 279 8.89 6.79 15.93
CA SER A 279 7.59 7.00 16.58
C SER A 279 6.38 6.82 15.64
N GLN A 280 6.53 5.97 14.63
CA GLN A 280 5.47 5.69 13.65
C GLN A 280 4.42 4.71 14.17
N ASN A 281 4.73 3.93 15.21
CA ASN A 281 3.81 3.07 15.97
C ASN A 281 4.17 3.10 17.47
N TRP A 282 3.21 2.79 18.33
CA TRP A 282 3.32 2.88 19.78
C TRP A 282 2.85 1.58 20.46
N ASP A 283 3.38 0.45 20.02
CA ASP A 283 3.08 -0.88 20.52
C ASP A 283 3.67 -1.15 21.92
N GLY A 284 3.32 -2.33 22.48
CA GLY A 284 3.86 -2.79 23.76
C GLY A 284 3.31 -2.09 25.01
N LEU A 285 2.17 -1.39 24.91
CA LEU A 285 1.54 -0.67 26.04
C LEU A 285 0.25 -1.34 26.54
N VAL A 286 -0.29 -2.30 25.81
CA VAL A 286 -1.60 -2.90 26.10
C VAL A 286 -1.42 -4.36 26.54
N ALA A 287 -1.78 -4.64 27.78
CA ALA A 287 -1.85 -6.02 28.28
C ALA A 287 -3.14 -6.71 27.77
N GLY A 288 -3.08 -8.01 27.53
CA GLY A 288 -4.26 -8.83 27.21
C GLY A 288 -4.70 -8.86 25.74
N ALA A 289 -4.01 -8.13 24.87
CA ALA A 289 -4.21 -8.23 23.41
C ALA A 289 -3.24 -9.23 22.74
N ASP A 290 -2.30 -9.79 23.48
CA ASP A 290 -1.34 -10.77 22.99
C ASP A 290 -1.99 -12.15 22.84
N ILE A 291 -1.92 -12.69 21.63
CA ILE A 291 -2.42 -14.02 21.26
C ILE A 291 -1.30 -14.95 20.76
N GLU A 292 -0.05 -14.59 20.95
CA GLU A 292 1.11 -15.29 20.41
C GLU A 292 1.16 -16.76 20.82
N ASP A 293 0.86 -17.04 22.07
CA ASP A 293 0.82 -18.41 22.61
C ASP A 293 -0.22 -19.32 21.92
N ARG A 294 -1.20 -18.75 21.22
CA ARG A 294 -2.25 -19.48 20.52
C ARG A 294 -1.77 -20.13 19.21
N PHE A 295 -0.63 -19.69 18.70
CA PHE A 295 -0.01 -20.27 17.51
C PHE A 295 0.94 -21.43 17.83
N LYS A 296 1.26 -21.66 19.09
CA LYS A 296 2.10 -22.78 19.53
C LYS A 296 1.53 -24.12 19.08
N GLY A 297 2.37 -24.95 18.44
CA GLY A 297 1.99 -26.26 17.90
C GLY A 297 1.34 -26.25 16.52
N ARG A 298 1.13 -25.07 15.90
CA ARG A 298 0.78 -24.97 14.49
C ARG A 298 2.03 -25.11 13.62
N SER A 299 1.86 -25.41 12.33
CA SER A 299 2.97 -25.43 11.38
C SER A 299 2.96 -24.17 10.49
N ALA A 300 4.11 -23.84 9.91
CA ALA A 300 4.21 -22.76 8.93
C ALA A 300 3.34 -23.02 7.69
N GLU A 301 3.23 -24.28 7.26
CA GLU A 301 2.35 -24.68 6.15
C GLU A 301 0.87 -24.45 6.49
N TRP A 302 0.47 -24.66 7.75
CA TRP A 302 -0.88 -24.34 8.18
C TRP A 302 -1.18 -22.85 8.01
N VAL A 303 -0.23 -21.96 8.33
CA VAL A 303 -0.42 -20.51 8.19
C VAL A 303 -0.76 -20.13 6.76
N ILE A 304 0.07 -20.55 5.78
CA ILE A 304 -0.16 -20.18 4.37
C ILE A 304 -1.38 -20.86 3.77
N LYS A 305 -1.69 -22.09 4.18
CA LYS A 305 -2.89 -22.81 3.74
C LYS A 305 -4.17 -22.18 4.27
N THR A 306 -4.17 -21.71 5.52
CA THR A 306 -5.30 -20.99 6.10
C THR A 306 -5.53 -19.66 5.36
N ALA A 307 -4.46 -18.94 5.01
CA ALA A 307 -4.57 -17.74 4.20
C ALA A 307 -5.15 -18.04 2.80
N GLU A 308 -4.74 -19.12 2.10
CA GLU A 308 -5.37 -19.53 0.84
C GLU A 308 -6.85 -19.89 1.03
N GLN A 309 -7.17 -20.65 2.08
CA GLN A 309 -8.56 -21.05 2.38
C GLN A 309 -9.47 -19.85 2.63
N PHE A 310 -8.96 -18.77 3.22
CA PHE A 310 -9.70 -17.53 3.35
C PHE A 310 -10.21 -17.04 1.99
N TYR A 311 -9.34 -16.92 0.99
CA TYR A 311 -9.73 -16.42 -0.35
C TYR A 311 -10.57 -17.42 -1.13
N THR A 312 -10.26 -18.70 -1.10
CA THR A 312 -11.08 -19.74 -1.78
C THR A 312 -12.45 -19.86 -1.12
N GLY A 313 -12.52 -19.66 0.19
CA GLY A 313 -13.76 -19.50 0.94
C GLY A 313 -14.62 -18.34 0.44
N LEU A 314 -14.03 -17.23 0.08
CA LEU A 314 -14.70 -16.07 -0.54
C LEU A 314 -15.10 -16.33 -2.01
N GLY A 315 -14.64 -17.41 -2.63
CA GLY A 315 -14.97 -17.79 -4.02
C GLY A 315 -13.94 -17.36 -5.06
N PHE A 316 -12.73 -17.02 -4.64
CA PHE A 316 -11.61 -16.92 -5.57
C PHE A 316 -11.14 -18.30 -6.00
N ASN A 317 -10.48 -18.39 -7.16
CA ASN A 317 -9.86 -19.63 -7.61
C ASN A 317 -8.66 -19.97 -6.70
N PRO A 318 -8.28 -21.24 -6.54
CA PRO A 318 -7.03 -21.60 -5.88
C PRO A 318 -5.83 -20.90 -6.52
N LEU A 319 -4.78 -20.69 -5.73
CA LEU A 319 -3.52 -20.15 -6.21
C LEU A 319 -2.94 -21.03 -7.33
N PRO A 320 -2.28 -20.46 -8.34
CA PRO A 320 -1.72 -21.22 -9.44
C PRO A 320 -0.60 -22.16 -8.96
N SER A 321 -0.34 -23.22 -9.72
CA SER A 321 0.71 -24.18 -9.38
C SER A 321 2.10 -23.55 -9.22
N THR A 322 2.38 -22.47 -9.95
CA THR A 322 3.61 -21.69 -9.84
C THR A 322 3.81 -21.12 -8.43
N PHE A 323 2.75 -20.69 -7.76
CA PHE A 323 2.82 -20.25 -6.37
C PHE A 323 3.41 -21.34 -5.47
N TRP A 324 2.91 -22.57 -5.56
CA TRP A 324 3.35 -23.65 -4.69
C TRP A 324 4.73 -24.24 -5.06
N THR A 325 5.12 -24.14 -6.33
CA THR A 325 6.35 -24.77 -6.81
C THR A 325 7.54 -23.83 -6.91
N LYS A 326 7.30 -22.51 -6.96
CA LYS A 326 8.35 -21.51 -7.20
C LYS A 326 8.47 -20.45 -6.09
N SER A 327 7.50 -20.34 -5.17
CA SER A 327 7.60 -19.42 -4.03
C SER A 327 8.68 -19.88 -3.05
N ASP A 328 9.22 -18.93 -2.29
CA ASP A 328 10.13 -19.17 -1.16
C ASP A 328 9.45 -18.70 0.13
N LEU A 329 8.66 -19.59 0.72
CA LEU A 329 7.68 -19.25 1.78
C LEU A 329 8.23 -19.38 3.21
N PHE A 330 9.30 -20.16 3.40
CA PHE A 330 9.73 -20.55 4.74
C PHE A 330 11.15 -20.09 5.05
N PRO A 331 11.54 -20.00 6.34
CA PRO A 331 12.93 -19.78 6.71
C PRO A 331 13.86 -20.80 6.07
N LEU A 332 15.11 -20.39 5.81
CA LEU A 332 16.13 -21.30 5.31
C LEU A 332 16.35 -22.45 6.30
N LYS A 333 16.47 -23.67 5.79
CA LYS A 333 16.71 -24.85 6.63
C LYS A 333 18.13 -24.83 7.20
N PRO A 334 18.38 -25.42 8.35
CA PRO A 334 19.73 -25.61 8.87
C PRO A 334 20.61 -26.30 7.81
N GLY A 335 21.76 -25.69 7.48
CA GLY A 335 22.69 -26.19 6.44
C GLY A 335 22.41 -25.62 5.04
N ASP A 336 21.36 -24.89 4.79
CA ASP A 336 21.19 -24.11 3.55
C ASP A 336 22.18 -22.94 3.56
N THR A 337 23.01 -22.84 2.53
CA THR A 337 24.04 -21.81 2.39
C THR A 337 23.58 -20.60 1.60
N ARG A 338 22.36 -20.64 1.03
CA ARG A 338 21.77 -19.49 0.35
C ARG A 338 21.58 -18.32 1.32
N LYS A 339 21.53 -17.14 0.76
CA LYS A 339 21.04 -15.95 1.47
C LYS A 339 19.80 -15.48 0.75
N LYS A 340 18.74 -15.21 1.49
CA LYS A 340 17.50 -14.64 0.94
C LYS A 340 17.09 -13.39 1.69
N ASN A 341 16.38 -12.52 1.00
CA ASN A 341 15.72 -11.39 1.65
C ASN A 341 14.61 -11.91 2.59
N THR A 342 14.52 -11.36 3.79
CA THR A 342 13.55 -11.75 4.81
C THR A 342 12.29 -10.88 4.81
N HIS A 343 12.26 -9.83 4.00
CA HIS A 343 11.07 -8.99 3.84
C HIS A 343 10.01 -9.73 3.01
N ALA A 344 8.78 -9.82 3.54
CA ALA A 344 7.68 -10.46 2.82
C ALA A 344 7.31 -9.67 1.57
N SER A 345 6.98 -10.39 0.48
CA SER A 345 6.53 -9.78 -0.77
C SER A 345 5.80 -10.79 -1.66
N CYS A 346 4.87 -10.30 -2.48
CA CYS A 346 4.19 -11.11 -3.49
C CYS A 346 4.48 -10.56 -4.89
N TRP A 347 4.69 -11.46 -5.86
CA TRP A 347 5.24 -11.17 -7.18
C TRP A 347 4.33 -11.65 -8.30
N HIS A 348 4.06 -10.79 -9.28
CA HIS A 348 3.41 -11.13 -10.54
C HIS A 348 4.46 -11.20 -11.64
N VAL A 349 5.15 -12.34 -11.75
CA VAL A 349 6.43 -12.44 -12.48
C VAL A 349 6.28 -12.24 -13.99
N ASP A 350 5.18 -12.68 -14.58
CA ASP A 350 4.97 -12.64 -16.04
C ASP A 350 3.78 -11.79 -16.48
N LEU A 351 3.14 -11.11 -15.53
CA LEU A 351 1.86 -10.41 -15.72
C LEU A 351 0.72 -11.34 -16.20
N GLU A 352 0.84 -12.65 -16.02
CA GLU A 352 -0.15 -13.66 -16.39
C GLU A 352 -0.44 -14.60 -15.22
N ASN A 353 0.16 -15.78 -15.21
CA ASN A 353 -0.14 -16.82 -14.24
C ASN A 353 1.03 -17.21 -13.34
N ASP A 354 2.20 -16.62 -13.51
CA ASP A 354 3.36 -16.88 -12.64
C ASP A 354 3.33 -15.92 -11.44
N ILE A 355 2.66 -16.37 -10.40
CA ILE A 355 2.55 -15.67 -9.13
C ILE A 355 3.41 -16.39 -8.11
N ARG A 356 4.24 -15.64 -7.38
CA ARG A 356 5.13 -16.15 -6.34
C ARG A 356 5.08 -15.27 -5.10
N SER A 357 5.42 -15.84 -3.95
CA SER A 357 5.61 -15.08 -2.71
C SER A 357 6.94 -15.44 -2.05
N LEU A 358 7.64 -14.43 -1.60
CA LEU A 358 8.84 -14.54 -0.76
C LEU A 358 8.41 -14.22 0.67
N GLN A 359 8.56 -15.17 1.58
CA GLN A 359 8.23 -15.01 2.98
C GLN A 359 9.25 -15.80 3.85
N SER A 360 9.14 -15.68 5.16
CA SER A 360 9.87 -16.51 6.12
C SER A 360 8.90 -16.93 7.22
N ILE A 361 7.85 -17.65 6.80
CA ILE A 361 6.68 -17.98 7.62
C ILE A 361 7.09 -18.85 8.80
N GLU A 362 6.76 -18.36 10.00
CA GLU A 362 6.78 -19.10 11.26
C GLU A 362 5.36 -19.13 11.84
N PRO A 363 5.02 -20.12 12.66
CA PRO A 363 3.68 -20.22 13.26
C PRO A 363 3.52 -19.22 14.42
N ASN A 364 3.28 -17.96 14.07
CA ASN A 364 3.05 -16.86 15.01
C ASN A 364 2.01 -15.88 14.44
N SER A 365 1.53 -14.96 15.27
CA SER A 365 0.49 -14.00 14.92
C SER A 365 0.94 -13.07 13.80
N ARG A 366 2.18 -12.58 13.86
CA ARG A 366 2.77 -11.72 12.85
C ARG A 366 2.73 -12.37 11.46
N TRP A 367 3.24 -13.59 11.31
CA TRP A 367 3.26 -14.27 10.04
C TRP A 367 1.87 -14.72 9.57
N PHE A 368 0.95 -14.98 10.51
CA PHE A 368 -0.43 -15.24 10.14
C PHE A 368 -1.07 -14.05 9.44
N TYR A 369 -0.94 -12.84 9.99
CA TYR A 369 -1.46 -11.62 9.36
C TYR A 369 -0.69 -11.26 8.09
N THR A 370 0.64 -11.39 8.08
CA THR A 370 1.48 -11.13 6.92
C THR A 370 1.12 -12.06 5.75
N ALA A 371 0.92 -13.36 5.98
CA ALA A 371 0.53 -14.29 4.92
C ALA A 371 -0.83 -13.93 4.31
N HIS A 372 -1.81 -13.52 5.11
CA HIS A 372 -3.11 -13.04 4.61
C HIS A 372 -2.96 -11.75 3.79
N HIS A 373 -2.11 -10.83 4.22
CA HIS A 373 -1.78 -9.59 3.50
C HIS A 373 -1.12 -9.87 2.14
N GLU A 374 -0.05 -10.67 2.13
CA GLU A 374 0.69 -10.99 0.90
C GLU A 374 -0.17 -11.72 -0.14
N LEU A 375 -1.04 -12.62 0.32
CA LEU A 375 -2.00 -13.24 -0.58
C LEU A 375 -3.02 -12.22 -1.13
N GLY A 376 -3.27 -11.11 -0.46
CA GLY A 376 -4.05 -9.99 -1.00
C GLY A 376 -3.49 -9.46 -2.31
N HIS A 377 -2.18 -9.30 -2.37
CA HIS A 377 -1.49 -8.95 -3.61
C HIS A 377 -1.64 -10.04 -4.66
N GLY A 378 -1.40 -11.31 -4.30
CA GLY A 378 -1.49 -12.45 -5.21
C GLY A 378 -2.89 -12.60 -5.84
N TYR A 379 -3.93 -12.48 -5.04
CA TYR A 379 -5.31 -12.54 -5.51
C TYR A 379 -5.72 -11.30 -6.31
N TYR A 380 -5.14 -10.14 -6.03
CA TYR A 380 -5.33 -8.96 -6.87
C TYR A 380 -4.69 -9.16 -8.25
N PHE A 381 -3.47 -9.71 -8.30
CA PHE A 381 -2.82 -10.10 -9.56
C PHE A 381 -3.71 -11.03 -10.39
N MET A 382 -4.25 -12.09 -9.79
CA MET A 382 -5.17 -13.02 -10.45
C MET A 382 -6.44 -12.33 -10.94
N ALA A 383 -7.00 -11.41 -10.16
CA ALA A 383 -8.27 -10.78 -10.48
C ALA A 383 -8.19 -9.87 -11.71
N TYR A 384 -7.13 -9.08 -11.87
CA TYR A 384 -6.98 -8.20 -13.04
C TYR A 384 -6.28 -8.84 -14.23
N THR A 385 -5.77 -10.09 -14.11
CA THR A 385 -5.19 -10.82 -15.24
C THR A 385 -6.31 -11.32 -16.15
N ARG A 386 -6.78 -10.44 -17.01
CA ARG A 386 -7.93 -10.62 -17.90
C ARG A 386 -7.63 -10.03 -19.27
N PRO A 387 -8.25 -10.54 -20.35
CA PRO A 387 -8.06 -10.00 -21.70
C PRO A 387 -8.39 -8.50 -21.83
N GLU A 388 -9.37 -8.02 -21.04
CA GLU A 388 -9.82 -6.63 -21.05
C GLU A 388 -8.87 -5.67 -20.35
N VAL A 389 -7.92 -6.19 -19.57
CA VAL A 389 -6.90 -5.39 -18.86
C VAL A 389 -5.56 -5.53 -19.58
N PRO A 390 -5.14 -4.51 -20.33
CA PRO A 390 -3.84 -4.50 -21.02
C PRO A 390 -2.68 -4.68 -20.04
N PRO A 391 -1.57 -5.31 -20.45
CA PRO A 391 -0.40 -5.52 -19.58
C PRO A 391 0.09 -4.28 -18.85
N LEU A 392 0.12 -3.11 -19.51
CA LEU A 392 0.48 -1.83 -18.89
C LEU A 392 -0.42 -1.42 -17.72
N LEU A 393 -1.66 -1.90 -17.68
CA LEU A 393 -2.66 -1.55 -16.66
C LEU A 393 -2.96 -2.72 -15.70
N ARG A 394 -2.16 -3.81 -15.74
CA ARG A 394 -2.20 -4.90 -14.76
C ARG A 394 -1.52 -4.49 -13.47
N THR A 395 -2.15 -3.54 -12.79
CA THR A 395 -1.73 -2.94 -11.52
C THR A 395 -2.96 -2.61 -10.68
N GLY A 396 -2.81 -2.12 -9.46
CA GLY A 396 -3.94 -1.58 -8.69
C GLY A 396 -4.58 -0.37 -9.36
N ALA A 397 -5.78 0.00 -8.94
CA ALA A 397 -6.45 1.20 -9.44
C ALA A 397 -5.62 2.48 -9.20
N ASN A 398 -4.79 2.47 -8.16
CA ASN A 398 -3.63 3.32 -7.90
C ASN A 398 -2.66 2.56 -6.97
N PRO A 399 -1.46 3.08 -6.66
CA PRO A 399 -0.50 2.39 -5.77
C PRO A 399 -1.08 2.00 -4.40
N GLY A 400 -1.91 2.87 -3.78
CA GLY A 400 -2.52 2.59 -2.47
C GLY A 400 -3.59 1.51 -2.48
N TYR A 401 -4.14 1.13 -3.63
CA TYR A 401 -5.14 0.04 -3.70
C TYR A 401 -4.53 -1.34 -3.49
N HIS A 402 -3.31 -1.56 -3.96
CA HIS A 402 -2.64 -2.84 -3.73
C HIS A 402 -2.39 -3.07 -2.24
N GLU A 403 -1.79 -2.07 -1.58
CA GLU A 403 -1.57 -2.10 -0.14
C GLU A 403 -2.89 -2.14 0.64
N GLY A 404 -3.89 -1.36 0.21
CA GLY A 404 -5.20 -1.31 0.85
C GLY A 404 -5.94 -2.65 0.84
N MET A 405 -5.76 -3.48 -0.20
CA MET A 405 -6.33 -4.83 -0.25
C MET A 405 -5.60 -5.79 0.69
N GLY A 406 -4.27 -5.77 0.71
CA GLY A 406 -3.48 -6.56 1.67
C GLY A 406 -3.83 -6.21 3.11
N GLU A 407 -3.82 -4.92 3.43
CA GLU A 407 -4.18 -4.38 4.75
C GLU A 407 -5.62 -4.71 5.17
N LEU A 408 -6.59 -4.65 4.24
CA LEU A 408 -7.98 -5.03 4.49
C LEU A 408 -8.10 -6.48 4.95
N ILE A 409 -7.39 -7.39 4.30
CA ILE A 409 -7.47 -8.81 4.64
C ILE A 409 -6.65 -9.13 5.90
N ALA A 410 -5.53 -8.43 6.13
CA ALA A 410 -4.83 -8.51 7.41
C ALA A 410 -5.74 -8.08 8.57
N LEU A 411 -6.48 -6.97 8.45
CA LEU A 411 -7.48 -6.54 9.43
C LEU A 411 -8.60 -7.58 9.61
N ALA A 412 -9.12 -8.14 8.52
CA ALA A 412 -10.16 -9.18 8.59
C ALA A 412 -9.65 -10.45 9.28
N SER A 413 -8.40 -10.85 9.04
CA SER A 413 -7.78 -12.02 9.65
C SER A 413 -7.45 -11.84 11.13
N SER A 414 -7.38 -10.62 11.62
CA SER A 414 -7.17 -10.30 13.04
C SER A 414 -8.44 -10.24 13.88
N GLN A 415 -9.61 -10.32 13.24
CA GLN A 415 -10.89 -10.26 13.93
C GLN A 415 -11.14 -11.51 14.80
N VAL A 416 -11.59 -11.31 16.04
CA VAL A 416 -11.83 -12.39 16.99
C VAL A 416 -12.75 -13.49 16.42
N PRO A 417 -13.89 -13.18 15.76
CA PRO A 417 -14.73 -14.23 15.19
C PRO A 417 -14.01 -15.07 14.11
N TYR A 418 -13.16 -14.45 13.28
CA TYR A 418 -12.36 -15.21 12.32
C TYR A 418 -11.33 -16.10 13.02
N LEU A 419 -10.61 -15.58 14.02
CA LEU A 419 -9.63 -16.35 14.78
C LEU A 419 -10.28 -17.54 15.52
N GLN A 420 -11.53 -17.38 15.98
CA GLN A 420 -12.33 -18.47 16.55
C GLN A 420 -12.73 -19.49 15.48
N SER A 421 -13.15 -19.06 14.29
CA SER A 421 -13.52 -19.94 13.18
C SER A 421 -12.34 -20.76 12.63
N GLN A 422 -11.10 -20.31 12.88
CA GLN A 422 -9.86 -21.01 12.54
C GLN A 422 -9.24 -21.79 13.71
N ASP A 423 -9.96 -21.95 14.81
CA ASP A 423 -9.49 -22.60 16.05
C ASP A 423 -8.19 -21.99 16.64
N VAL A 424 -7.86 -20.74 16.30
CA VAL A 424 -6.77 -19.98 16.92
C VAL A 424 -7.20 -19.55 18.32
N LEU A 425 -8.42 -19.06 18.45
CA LEU A 425 -9.03 -18.73 19.73
C LEU A 425 -10.13 -19.74 20.06
N PRO A 426 -10.28 -20.14 21.32
CA PRO A 426 -11.42 -20.97 21.75
C PRO A 426 -12.77 -20.31 21.42
N ALA A 427 -13.79 -21.11 21.13
CA ALA A 427 -15.13 -20.59 20.83
C ALA A 427 -15.74 -19.76 21.97
N ASP A 428 -15.35 -20.03 23.20
CA ASP A 428 -15.78 -19.30 24.42
C ASP A 428 -14.82 -18.17 24.82
N PHE A 429 -13.79 -17.88 24.01
CA PHE A 429 -12.86 -16.80 24.29
C PHE A 429 -13.59 -15.44 24.32
N LYS A 430 -13.46 -14.76 25.45
CA LYS A 430 -14.00 -13.43 25.64
C LYS A 430 -12.88 -12.42 25.47
N ALA A 431 -12.84 -11.79 24.31
CA ALA A 431 -11.91 -10.71 24.06
C ALA A 431 -12.23 -9.49 24.94
N ASP A 432 -11.20 -8.87 25.50
CA ASP A 432 -11.32 -7.49 25.93
C ASP A 432 -11.33 -6.59 24.66
N ALA A 433 -12.52 -6.27 24.18
CA ALA A 433 -12.70 -5.49 22.96
C ALA A 433 -11.98 -4.13 23.02
N THR A 434 -11.89 -3.54 24.22
CA THR A 434 -11.18 -2.27 24.42
C THR A 434 -9.67 -2.46 24.27
N ALA A 435 -9.12 -3.52 24.86
CA ALA A 435 -7.69 -3.83 24.75
C ALA A 435 -7.29 -4.12 23.29
N PHE A 436 -8.09 -4.89 22.55
CA PHE A 436 -7.85 -5.18 21.14
C PHE A 436 -7.92 -3.91 20.27
N LEU A 437 -8.95 -3.07 20.44
CA LEU A 437 -9.07 -1.80 19.70
C LEU A 437 -7.95 -0.81 20.06
N LEU A 438 -7.56 -0.74 21.32
CA LEU A 438 -6.48 0.12 21.79
C LEU A 438 -5.13 -0.32 21.20
N ASN A 439 -4.87 -1.63 21.19
CA ASN A 439 -3.65 -2.17 20.59
C ASN A 439 -3.61 -1.91 19.09
N ASP A 440 -4.70 -2.15 18.35
CA ASP A 440 -4.78 -1.85 16.92
C ASP A 440 -4.59 -0.35 16.64
N ALA A 441 -5.22 0.52 17.46
CA ALA A 441 -5.05 1.97 17.34
C ALA A 441 -3.59 2.41 17.52
N LEU A 442 -2.88 1.85 18.51
CA LEU A 442 -1.49 2.22 18.83
C LEU A 442 -0.47 1.62 17.86
N ALA A 443 -0.62 0.34 17.53
CA ALA A 443 0.38 -0.40 16.77
C ALA A 443 0.26 -0.19 15.26
N ASN A 444 -0.99 -0.07 14.71
CA ASN A 444 -1.21 -0.21 13.29
C ASN A 444 -1.96 0.95 12.62
N SER A 445 -2.46 1.92 13.39
CA SER A 445 -3.43 2.85 12.82
C SER A 445 -3.14 4.33 13.12
N LEU A 446 -3.38 4.81 14.33
CA LEU A 446 -3.42 6.26 14.56
C LEU A 446 -2.05 6.95 14.56
N PRO A 447 -1.02 6.51 15.33
CA PRO A 447 0.31 7.11 15.24
C PRO A 447 0.86 7.04 13.82
N PHE A 448 0.60 5.92 13.12
CA PHE A 448 1.02 5.74 11.74
C PHE A 448 0.37 6.76 10.79
N MET A 449 -0.92 7.07 10.94
CA MET A 449 -1.59 8.10 10.11
C MET A 449 -0.95 9.48 10.31
N PHE A 450 -0.64 9.88 11.54
CA PHE A 450 -0.01 11.16 11.82
C PHE A 450 1.45 11.22 11.40
N TRP A 451 2.12 10.08 11.35
CA TRP A 451 3.42 9.92 10.74
C TRP A 451 3.34 10.00 9.20
N ALA A 452 2.57 9.13 8.56
CA ALA A 452 2.57 8.94 7.11
C ALA A 452 1.87 10.09 6.36
N SER A 453 0.62 10.45 6.74
CA SER A 453 -0.09 11.61 6.16
C SER A 453 0.54 12.93 6.61
N GLY A 454 1.02 12.98 7.86
CA GLY A 454 1.57 14.15 8.46
C GLY A 454 3.04 14.36 8.12
N THR A 455 3.92 13.89 9.00
CA THR A 455 5.35 14.21 8.97
C THR A 455 6.01 13.84 7.65
N MET A 456 5.82 12.60 7.16
CA MET A 456 6.49 12.13 5.95
C MET A 456 6.02 12.89 4.70
N THR A 457 4.70 12.90 4.46
CA THR A 457 4.13 13.50 3.25
C THR A 457 4.45 15.01 3.16
N HIS A 458 4.29 15.73 4.27
CA HIS A 458 4.55 17.19 4.27
C HIS A 458 6.02 17.52 4.14
N TRP A 459 6.90 16.78 4.83
CA TRP A 459 8.33 17.02 4.76
C TRP A 459 8.87 16.75 3.34
N GLU A 460 8.46 15.65 2.72
CA GLU A 460 8.88 15.33 1.35
C GLU A 460 8.29 16.30 0.32
N ALA A 461 7.05 16.75 0.49
CA ALA A 461 6.47 17.82 -0.33
C ALA A 461 7.27 19.14 -0.19
N ASP A 462 7.68 19.51 1.03
CA ASP A 462 8.52 20.69 1.25
C ASP A 462 9.90 20.54 0.57
N VAL A 463 10.52 19.36 0.68
CA VAL A 463 11.85 19.09 0.11
C VAL A 463 11.82 19.12 -1.43
N TYR A 464 10.87 18.43 -2.05
CA TYR A 464 10.84 18.27 -3.51
C TYR A 464 10.05 19.39 -4.20
N ALA A 465 8.81 19.67 -3.78
CA ALA A 465 7.94 20.61 -4.47
C ALA A 465 8.20 22.07 -4.10
N LYS A 466 8.52 22.35 -2.82
CA LYS A 466 8.85 23.72 -2.37
C LYS A 466 10.35 24.01 -2.35
N ASN A 467 11.18 23.03 -2.72
CA ASN A 467 12.64 23.14 -2.77
C ASN A 467 13.24 23.67 -1.43
N LEU A 468 12.76 23.11 -0.32
CA LEU A 468 13.22 23.51 1.03
C LEU A 468 14.76 23.51 1.11
N PRO A 469 15.40 24.60 1.54
CA PRO A 469 16.84 24.65 1.72
C PRO A 469 17.34 23.57 2.69
N SER A 470 18.47 22.93 2.35
CA SER A 470 18.96 21.76 3.12
C SER A 470 19.45 22.12 4.54
N ASP A 471 19.72 23.39 4.80
CA ASP A 471 20.02 23.93 6.12
C ASP A 471 18.77 24.20 6.99
N GLN A 472 17.59 23.78 6.53
CA GLN A 472 16.32 23.86 7.25
C GLN A 472 15.63 22.47 7.35
N TRP A 473 16.26 21.40 6.86
CA TRP A 473 15.63 20.09 6.77
C TRP A 473 15.33 19.46 8.11
N ASN A 474 16.28 19.53 9.07
CA ASN A 474 16.09 18.91 10.38
C ASN A 474 15.11 19.72 11.25
N ALA A 475 15.19 21.05 11.20
CA ALA A 475 14.25 21.93 11.89
C ALA A 475 12.81 21.72 11.38
N ARG A 476 12.62 21.65 10.05
CA ARG A 476 11.31 21.39 9.45
C ARG A 476 10.77 19.99 9.79
N TRP A 477 11.63 18.99 9.82
CA TRP A 477 11.25 17.64 10.25
C TRP A 477 10.71 17.66 11.68
N TRP A 478 11.44 18.23 12.63
CA TRP A 478 11.02 18.29 14.02
C TRP A 478 9.82 19.20 14.24
N GLN A 479 9.64 20.23 13.43
CA GLN A 479 8.41 21.03 13.45
C GLN A 479 7.20 20.14 13.17
N TYR A 480 7.22 19.32 12.10
CA TYR A 480 6.11 18.41 11.79
C TYR A 480 5.91 17.33 12.87
N VAL A 481 6.98 16.77 13.39
CA VAL A 481 6.89 15.79 14.48
C VAL A 481 6.26 16.42 15.74
N HIS A 482 6.64 17.64 16.10
CA HIS A 482 6.06 18.37 17.23
C HIS A 482 4.57 18.69 17.03
N ASP A 483 4.22 19.23 15.86
CA ASP A 483 2.90 19.81 15.62
C ASP A 483 1.86 18.73 15.28
N LEU A 484 2.28 17.69 14.59
CA LEU A 484 1.38 16.63 14.10
C LEU A 484 1.38 15.42 15.02
N GLN A 485 2.54 14.94 15.47
CA GLN A 485 2.62 13.71 16.28
C GLN A 485 2.62 13.97 17.80
N GLY A 486 2.91 15.19 18.26
CA GLY A 486 3.05 15.48 19.69
C GLY A 486 4.24 14.77 20.34
N VAL A 487 5.31 14.56 19.57
CA VAL A 487 6.55 13.89 19.98
C VAL A 487 7.70 14.89 19.93
N GLU A 488 8.67 14.73 20.82
CA GLU A 488 9.85 15.61 20.88
C GLU A 488 11.14 14.81 21.01
N PRO A 489 12.29 15.31 20.51
CA PRO A 489 13.55 14.64 20.68
C PRO A 489 14.02 14.75 22.14
N PRO A 490 14.88 13.85 22.63
CA PRO A 490 15.37 13.88 24.01
C PRO A 490 16.25 15.11 24.33
N ALA A 491 16.75 15.80 23.31
CA ALA A 491 17.51 17.05 23.39
C ALA A 491 17.34 17.84 22.09
N ALA A 492 17.66 19.12 22.08
CA ALA A 492 17.66 19.95 20.88
C ALA A 492 18.55 19.34 19.79
N ARG A 493 18.06 19.32 18.55
CA ARG A 493 18.73 18.74 17.38
C ARG A 493 18.77 19.75 16.25
N GLY A 494 19.96 20.31 16.03
CA GLY A 494 20.19 21.33 15.00
C GLY A 494 20.36 20.74 13.59
N GLU A 495 20.84 21.57 12.67
CA GLU A 495 21.04 21.17 11.26
C GLU A 495 22.30 20.33 11.02
N GLU A 496 23.15 20.14 12.05
CA GLU A 496 24.20 19.12 12.04
C GLU A 496 23.67 17.71 11.98
N TYR A 497 22.40 17.52 12.35
CA TYR A 497 21.65 16.27 12.20
C TYR A 497 20.82 16.28 10.91
N CYS A 498 20.29 15.13 10.53
CA CYS A 498 19.24 14.95 9.51
C CYS A 498 18.42 13.72 9.87
N ASP A 499 17.55 13.86 10.88
CA ASP A 499 16.83 12.70 11.43
C ASP A 499 15.86 12.08 10.43
N ALA A 500 15.31 12.86 9.50
CA ALA A 500 14.54 12.38 8.37
C ALA A 500 15.32 11.34 7.53
N ALA A 501 16.60 11.63 7.22
CA ALA A 501 17.43 10.75 6.40
C ALA A 501 17.70 9.38 7.02
N THR A 502 17.48 9.21 8.34
CA THR A 502 17.61 7.90 9.00
C THR A 502 16.51 6.91 8.60
N LYS A 503 15.41 7.39 7.99
CA LYS A 503 14.35 6.54 7.46
C LYS A 503 14.70 6.03 6.08
N THR A 504 14.73 4.70 5.94
CA THR A 504 15.13 4.01 4.71
C THR A 504 14.39 4.55 3.48
N HIS A 505 13.07 4.67 3.55
CA HIS A 505 12.22 5.11 2.44
C HIS A 505 12.53 6.52 1.91
N ILE A 506 13.02 7.42 2.74
CA ILE A 506 13.45 8.77 2.28
C ILE A 506 14.63 8.66 1.30
N ASN A 507 15.45 7.62 1.45
CA ASN A 507 16.62 7.38 0.61
C ASN A 507 16.30 6.58 -0.65
N ASP A 508 15.56 5.47 -0.53
CA ASP A 508 15.36 4.47 -1.59
C ASP A 508 13.97 4.48 -2.25
N THR A 509 12.94 4.93 -1.52
CA THR A 509 11.55 4.94 -2.03
C THR A 509 10.86 6.27 -1.64
N PRO A 510 11.44 7.43 -2.03
CA PRO A 510 10.96 8.73 -1.59
C PRO A 510 9.60 9.09 -2.18
N ALA A 511 8.89 9.94 -1.45
CA ALA A 511 7.55 10.42 -1.80
C ALA A 511 6.52 9.28 -2.01
N TYR A 512 6.57 8.26 -1.13
CA TYR A 512 5.68 7.09 -1.21
C TYR A 512 4.78 6.90 0.01
N TYR A 513 5.11 7.48 1.17
CA TYR A 513 4.38 7.24 2.42
C TYR A 513 2.91 7.66 2.38
N HIS A 514 2.55 8.62 1.54
CA HIS A 514 1.15 8.96 1.28
C HIS A 514 0.33 7.77 0.76
N SER A 515 0.97 6.82 0.05
CA SER A 515 0.31 5.60 -0.45
C SER A 515 -0.12 4.68 0.70
N TYR A 516 0.72 4.52 1.73
CA TYR A 516 0.39 3.71 2.91
C TYR A 516 -0.73 4.35 3.75
N ALA A 517 -0.70 5.68 3.90
CA ALA A 517 -1.78 6.40 4.59
C ALA A 517 -3.11 6.31 3.83
N PHE A 518 -3.08 6.46 2.50
CA PHE A 518 -4.22 6.21 1.62
C PHE A 518 -4.77 4.79 1.80
N ALA A 519 -3.88 3.78 1.78
CA ALA A 519 -4.23 2.37 1.96
C ALA A 519 -4.91 2.12 3.30
N THR A 520 -4.43 2.77 4.38
CA THR A 520 -5.03 2.66 5.71
C THR A 520 -6.46 3.20 5.72
N VAL A 521 -6.73 4.36 5.11
CA VAL A 521 -8.08 4.92 5.01
C VAL A 521 -8.98 4.01 4.17
N LEU A 522 -8.49 3.55 3.02
CA LEU A 522 -9.21 2.64 2.12
C LEU A 522 -9.58 1.32 2.83
N LYS A 523 -8.65 0.72 3.58
CA LYS A 523 -8.86 -0.48 4.40
C LYS A 523 -10.10 -0.34 5.26
N PHE A 524 -10.17 0.71 6.08
CA PHE A 524 -11.30 0.89 6.99
C PHE A 524 -12.61 1.17 6.25
N GLN A 525 -12.58 1.90 5.14
CA GLN A 525 -13.79 2.20 4.37
C GLN A 525 -14.37 0.94 3.71
N LEU A 526 -13.53 0.12 3.11
CA LEU A 526 -13.97 -1.17 2.55
C LEU A 526 -14.44 -2.13 3.64
N HIS A 527 -13.73 -2.17 4.77
CA HIS A 527 -14.09 -2.99 5.92
C HIS A 527 -15.45 -2.60 6.50
N ASP A 528 -15.72 -1.31 6.69
CA ASP A 528 -17.01 -0.80 7.17
C ASP A 528 -18.16 -1.20 6.23
N TYR A 529 -17.94 -1.04 4.91
CA TYR A 529 -18.93 -1.44 3.91
C TYR A 529 -19.22 -2.93 3.96
N ILE A 530 -18.18 -3.77 3.97
CA ILE A 530 -18.31 -5.23 4.04
C ILE A 530 -19.04 -5.63 5.33
N ALA A 531 -18.57 -5.17 6.48
CA ALA A 531 -19.16 -5.54 7.77
C ALA A 531 -20.64 -5.12 7.86
N ARG A 532 -20.95 -3.85 7.57
CA ARG A 532 -22.30 -3.30 7.79
C ARG A 532 -23.28 -3.59 6.65
N LYS A 533 -22.82 -3.57 5.39
CA LYS A 533 -23.72 -3.68 4.23
C LYS A 533 -23.84 -5.11 3.72
N ILE A 534 -22.77 -5.89 3.76
CA ILE A 534 -22.77 -7.28 3.28
C ILE A 534 -23.05 -8.25 4.44
N LEU A 535 -22.20 -8.24 5.46
CA LEU A 535 -22.26 -9.22 6.56
C LEU A 535 -23.35 -8.91 7.58
N LYS A 536 -23.78 -7.65 7.71
CA LYS A 536 -24.68 -7.18 8.78
C LYS A 536 -24.11 -7.43 10.18
N GLN A 537 -22.81 -7.29 10.32
CA GLN A 537 -22.05 -7.48 11.57
C GLN A 537 -21.40 -6.16 12.02
N ALA A 538 -20.95 -6.12 13.27
CA ALA A 538 -20.17 -4.99 13.77
C ALA A 538 -18.76 -5.00 13.14
N PRO A 539 -18.23 -3.86 12.67
CA PRO A 539 -16.89 -3.82 12.08
C PRO A 539 -15.77 -4.29 13.01
N GLN A 540 -15.94 -4.16 14.33
CA GLN A 540 -14.95 -4.58 15.33
C GLN A 540 -15.02 -6.09 15.66
N ALA A 541 -16.00 -6.81 15.12
CA ALA A 541 -16.21 -8.23 15.41
C ALA A 541 -16.99 -8.89 14.26
N CYS A 542 -16.33 -9.04 13.11
CA CYS A 542 -16.93 -9.66 11.94
C CYS A 542 -16.05 -10.78 11.39
N ASP A 543 -16.67 -11.69 10.63
CA ASP A 543 -15.97 -12.79 9.95
C ASP A 543 -16.34 -12.81 8.47
N TYR A 544 -15.33 -12.73 7.61
CA TYR A 544 -15.49 -12.79 6.15
C TYR A 544 -15.52 -14.23 5.63
N ALA A 545 -15.02 -15.19 6.42
CA ALA A 545 -14.78 -16.56 5.97
C ALA A 545 -16.02 -17.16 5.28
N ASN A 546 -15.79 -17.82 4.17
CA ASN A 546 -16.80 -18.52 3.37
C ASN A 546 -17.94 -17.64 2.80
N ASN A 547 -17.85 -16.30 2.89
CA ASN A 547 -18.88 -15.41 2.37
C ASN A 547 -18.62 -15.03 0.91
N LYS A 548 -19.40 -15.61 -0.01
CA LYS A 548 -19.27 -15.39 -1.46
C LYS A 548 -19.66 -13.97 -1.91
N GLU A 549 -20.52 -13.28 -1.16
CA GLU A 549 -20.91 -11.89 -1.48
C GLU A 549 -19.74 -10.94 -1.20
N VAL A 550 -18.98 -11.17 -0.13
CA VAL A 550 -17.72 -10.44 0.14
C VAL A 550 -16.74 -10.67 -1.01
N GLY A 551 -16.56 -11.92 -1.45
CA GLY A 551 -15.68 -12.22 -2.57
C GLY A 551 -16.12 -11.55 -3.89
N ALA A 552 -17.41 -11.54 -4.19
CA ALA A 552 -17.95 -10.86 -5.38
C ALA A 552 -17.71 -9.34 -5.30
N PHE A 553 -17.89 -8.74 -4.12
CA PHE A 553 -17.60 -7.33 -3.88
C PHE A 553 -16.12 -6.99 -4.12
N LEU A 554 -15.20 -7.77 -3.56
CA LEU A 554 -13.76 -7.56 -3.75
C LEU A 554 -13.35 -7.73 -5.22
N LYS A 555 -13.85 -8.77 -5.90
CA LYS A 555 -13.60 -9.00 -7.33
C LYS A 555 -14.04 -7.82 -8.18
N LYS A 556 -15.21 -7.23 -7.92
CA LYS A 556 -15.72 -6.06 -8.64
C LYS A 556 -14.72 -4.89 -8.64
N ILE A 557 -13.97 -4.72 -7.56
CA ILE A 557 -12.92 -3.71 -7.42
C ILE A 557 -11.63 -4.17 -8.11
N MET A 558 -11.16 -5.37 -7.76
CA MET A 558 -9.84 -5.86 -8.15
C MET A 558 -9.72 -6.16 -9.64
N GLU A 559 -10.80 -6.63 -10.28
CA GLU A 559 -10.84 -6.96 -11.71
C GLU A 559 -10.64 -5.75 -12.64
N LYS A 560 -10.77 -4.54 -12.12
CA LYS A 560 -10.56 -3.31 -12.88
C LYS A 560 -9.08 -3.03 -13.14
N GLY A 561 -8.19 -3.43 -12.24
CA GLY A 561 -6.79 -3.00 -12.33
C GLY A 561 -6.69 -1.48 -12.48
N GLY A 562 -5.79 -1.01 -13.34
CA GLY A 562 -5.60 0.41 -13.67
C GLY A 562 -6.52 0.96 -14.77
N THR A 563 -7.56 0.23 -15.21
CA THR A 563 -8.39 0.60 -16.38
C THR A 563 -9.40 1.72 -16.11
N GLU A 564 -9.74 1.97 -14.85
CA GLU A 564 -10.67 3.02 -14.43
C GLU A 564 -10.03 3.96 -13.39
N ASP A 565 -10.60 5.16 -13.25
CA ASP A 565 -10.18 6.07 -12.18
C ASP A 565 -10.52 5.46 -10.81
N TRP A 566 -9.56 5.47 -9.89
CA TRP A 566 -9.70 4.87 -8.59
C TRP A 566 -10.87 5.46 -7.76
N ARG A 567 -11.19 6.76 -7.97
CA ARG A 567 -12.33 7.42 -7.30
C ARG A 567 -13.64 6.81 -7.79
N LYS A 568 -13.73 6.58 -9.11
CA LYS A 568 -14.88 5.92 -9.73
C LYS A 568 -15.01 4.48 -9.25
N VAL A 569 -13.90 3.74 -9.20
CA VAL A 569 -13.89 2.35 -8.69
C VAL A 569 -14.44 2.28 -7.28
N LEU A 570 -13.99 3.16 -6.38
CA LEU A 570 -14.47 3.21 -5.00
C LEU A 570 -15.95 3.59 -4.91
N LYS A 571 -16.33 4.65 -5.62
CA LYS A 571 -17.71 5.17 -5.60
C LYS A 571 -18.72 4.18 -6.19
N ASP A 572 -18.36 3.49 -7.27
CA ASP A 572 -19.21 2.45 -7.87
C ASP A 572 -19.32 1.20 -6.97
N ALA A 573 -18.31 0.93 -6.15
CA ALA A 573 -18.32 -0.19 -5.22
C ALA A 573 -19.09 0.13 -3.94
N THR A 574 -18.84 1.27 -3.32
CA THR A 574 -19.33 1.61 -1.96
C THR A 574 -20.44 2.67 -1.94
N GLY A 575 -20.58 3.45 -3.01
CA GLY A 575 -21.45 4.64 -3.05
C GLY A 575 -20.83 5.88 -2.43
N GLU A 576 -19.62 5.80 -1.88
CA GLU A 576 -18.93 6.87 -1.15
C GLU A 576 -17.61 7.27 -1.81
N GLU A 577 -17.19 8.50 -1.60
CA GLU A 577 -15.83 8.95 -1.89
C GLU A 577 -14.88 8.57 -0.75
N LEU A 578 -13.57 8.60 -0.99
CA LEU A 578 -12.58 8.26 0.04
C LEU A 578 -12.65 9.23 1.22
N SER A 579 -12.81 8.71 2.43
CA SER A 579 -12.86 9.51 3.66
C SER A 579 -12.50 8.67 4.89
N THR A 580 -12.05 9.34 5.95
CA THR A 580 -11.73 8.71 7.25
C THR A 580 -12.96 8.39 8.09
N ARG A 581 -14.18 8.71 7.63
CA ARG A 581 -15.44 8.43 8.36
C ARG A 581 -15.49 7.02 8.93
N ALA A 582 -15.17 6.04 8.09
CA ALA A 582 -15.22 4.63 8.50
C ALA A 582 -14.19 4.30 9.60
N MET A 583 -13.00 4.87 9.51
CA MET A 583 -11.95 4.72 10.53
C MET A 583 -12.37 5.37 11.87
N VAL A 584 -12.94 6.57 11.82
CA VAL A 584 -13.49 7.25 13.01
C VAL A 584 -14.59 6.41 13.66
N GLU A 585 -15.53 5.88 12.86
CA GLU A 585 -16.61 5.02 13.36
C GLU A 585 -16.09 3.68 13.90
N TYR A 586 -15.04 3.10 13.31
CA TYR A 586 -14.41 1.88 13.79
C TYR A 586 -13.85 2.08 15.20
N PHE A 587 -13.15 3.18 15.47
CA PHE A 587 -12.55 3.50 16.76
C PHE A 587 -13.47 4.27 17.73
N LYS A 588 -14.72 4.54 17.39
CA LYS A 588 -15.65 5.28 18.25
C LYS A 588 -15.85 4.67 19.64
N PRO A 589 -15.95 3.33 19.82
CA PRO A 589 -16.01 2.73 21.16
C PRO A 589 -14.75 3.03 21.97
N LEU A 590 -13.57 2.98 21.32
CA LEU A 590 -12.29 3.32 21.95
C LEU A 590 -12.24 4.80 22.32
N GLN A 591 -12.68 5.70 21.44
CA GLN A 591 -12.72 7.13 21.74
C GLN A 591 -13.55 7.41 22.99
N SER A 592 -14.74 6.82 23.10
CA SER A 592 -15.63 6.98 24.26
C SER A 592 -15.01 6.45 25.57
N TRP A 593 -14.20 5.38 25.47
CA TRP A 593 -13.45 4.86 26.60
C TRP A 593 -12.29 5.79 26.98
N LEU A 594 -11.51 6.25 26.01
CA LEU A 594 -10.39 7.17 26.21
C LEU A 594 -10.84 8.51 26.85
N GLU A 595 -11.99 9.05 26.44
CA GLU A 595 -12.57 10.26 27.02
C GLU A 595 -12.90 10.09 28.50
N LYS A 596 -13.31 8.89 28.93
CA LYS A 596 -13.54 8.58 30.36
C LYS A 596 -12.23 8.43 31.12
N GLU A 597 -11.26 7.71 30.55
CA GLU A 597 -9.94 7.50 31.14
C GLU A 597 -9.14 8.82 31.30
N ASN A 598 -9.33 9.74 30.35
CA ASN A 598 -8.65 11.03 30.35
C ASN A 598 -9.41 12.12 31.12
N LYS A 599 -10.51 11.78 31.80
CA LYS A 599 -11.28 12.79 32.53
C LYS A 599 -10.41 13.51 33.56
N GLY A 600 -10.35 14.85 33.46
CA GLY A 600 -9.55 15.71 34.34
C GLY A 600 -8.08 15.84 33.91
N ARG A 601 -7.65 15.21 32.81
CA ARG A 601 -6.32 15.39 32.23
C ARG A 601 -6.34 16.51 31.18
N GLN A 602 -5.19 17.16 30.98
CA GLN A 602 -4.99 18.06 29.84
C GLN A 602 -4.88 17.23 28.55
N ILE A 603 -5.81 17.45 27.62
CA ILE A 603 -5.86 16.70 26.36
C ILE A 603 -4.84 17.26 25.37
N GLY A 604 -4.06 16.34 24.78
CA GLY A 604 -3.04 16.67 23.79
C GLY A 604 -1.77 17.26 24.43
N TRP A 605 -1.11 18.12 23.66
CA TRP A 605 0.20 18.72 24.01
C TRP A 605 0.24 20.24 23.81
N GLU A 606 -0.87 20.90 23.56
CA GLU A 606 -0.98 22.36 23.39
C GLU A 606 -1.21 23.09 24.72
#